data_4401d583e195ec7067525c8b463c1f70
#
_entry.id   4401d583e195ec7067525c8b463c1f70
#
_cell.length_a   1.000
_cell.length_b   1.000
_cell.length_c   1.000
_cell.angle_alpha   90.00
_cell.angle_beta   90.00
_cell.angle_gamma   90.00
#
_symmetry.space_group_name_H-M   'P 1'
#
loop_
_entity.id
_entity.type
_entity.pdbx_description
1 polymer ?
#
loop_
_entity_poly.entity_id
_entity_poly.type
_entity_poly.pdbx_seq_one_letter_code
_entity_poly.pdbx_strand_id
1 'polypeptide(L)'
;LEHPVIMALVEDLHARGPISNSIMDCYRPEEPIWRLWYLADMGLTWKDIGLQEDFWTSIFDLQVGEDAGFKFSPNDHRSFTCLSSNTLYILFRLGFMGHAGLDRSYHHLLLTQGSDGGWHCDNRLDEDGKLRDKESCPFATLNVLQAFSIHPFVRYTEHPKGGVEVLLNHWERRQEPYRPDGWGIGSQWHKLIYPYVNYSILKFVDVLSHYRVAHQDPCFHQVLEVLLRKQDDLGRFPSEAVYQGLQGLDIGGEGEPSRWITLAVTRALKRIPLP
;
A
#
# COMPACT_ATOMS: atom_id res chain seq x y z
N LEU A 1 -0.73 2.82 -24.71
CA LEU A 1 -2.03 3.10 -24.00
C LEU A 1 -3.25 2.43 -24.68
N GLU A 2 -3.07 1.57 -25.67
CA GLU A 2 -4.19 0.97 -26.43
C GLU A 2 -4.87 -0.22 -25.71
N HIS A 3 -4.39 -0.61 -24.51
CA HIS A 3 -4.97 -1.73 -23.78
C HIS A 3 -6.33 -1.33 -23.19
N PRO A 4 -7.41 -2.09 -23.43
CA PRO A 4 -8.78 -1.70 -23.02
C PRO A 4 -8.92 -1.38 -21.53
N VAL A 5 -8.24 -2.12 -20.66
CA VAL A 5 -8.26 -1.86 -19.20
C VAL A 5 -7.62 -0.52 -18.86
N ILE A 6 -6.50 -0.17 -19.47
CA ILE A 6 -5.83 1.11 -19.25
C ILE A 6 -6.74 2.25 -19.71
N MET A 7 -7.31 2.12 -20.91
CA MET A 7 -8.24 3.11 -21.47
C MET A 7 -9.43 3.33 -20.52
N ALA A 8 -10.08 2.27 -20.08
CA ALA A 8 -11.23 2.35 -19.17
C ALA A 8 -10.89 3.03 -17.84
N LEU A 9 -9.71 2.77 -17.27
CA LEU A 9 -9.26 3.41 -16.03
C LEU A 9 -8.98 4.91 -16.23
N VAL A 10 -8.34 5.25 -17.34
CA VAL A 10 -8.03 6.65 -17.68
C VAL A 10 -9.31 7.43 -17.97
N GLU A 11 -10.24 6.85 -18.73
CA GLU A 11 -11.56 7.44 -19.01
C GLU A 11 -12.37 7.66 -17.74
N ASP A 12 -12.38 6.69 -16.79
CA ASP A 12 -13.05 6.86 -15.49
C ASP A 12 -12.44 8.02 -14.69
N LEU A 13 -11.10 8.16 -14.68
CA LEU A 13 -10.43 9.28 -14.00
C LEU A 13 -10.74 10.63 -14.66
N HIS A 14 -10.77 10.69 -15.99
CA HIS A 14 -11.18 11.91 -16.71
C HIS A 14 -12.63 12.29 -16.42
N ALA A 15 -13.54 11.32 -16.39
CA ALA A 15 -14.96 11.56 -16.12
C ALA A 15 -15.20 12.06 -14.69
N ARG A 16 -14.38 11.65 -13.73
CA ARG A 16 -14.46 12.11 -12.32
C ARG A 16 -13.94 13.52 -12.14
N GLY A 17 -12.98 13.95 -12.94
CA GLY A 17 -12.31 15.23 -12.80
C GLY A 17 -11.51 15.39 -11.50
N PRO A 18 -11.16 16.63 -11.11
CA PRO A 18 -10.40 16.94 -9.90
C PRO A 18 -11.04 16.39 -8.62
N ILE A 19 -10.21 16.02 -7.64
CA ILE A 19 -10.64 15.36 -6.39
C ILE A 19 -11.32 16.33 -5.39
N SER A 20 -11.62 17.55 -5.80
CA SER A 20 -12.18 18.60 -4.94
C SER A 20 -13.48 18.24 -4.20
N ASN A 21 -14.26 17.28 -4.72
CA ASN A 21 -15.54 16.85 -4.15
C ASN A 21 -15.59 15.34 -3.85
N SER A 22 -14.56 14.58 -4.13
CA SER A 22 -14.50 13.14 -3.87
C SER A 22 -13.68 12.83 -2.64
N ILE A 23 -14.00 11.72 -1.97
CA ILE A 23 -13.26 11.21 -0.83
C ILE A 23 -12.14 10.32 -1.38
N MET A 24 -10.89 10.62 -1.02
CA MET A 24 -9.75 9.72 -1.27
C MET A 24 -9.68 8.63 -0.21
N ASP A 25 -10.66 7.73 -0.17
CA ASP A 25 -10.71 6.68 0.84
C ASP A 25 -9.90 5.45 0.40
N CYS A 26 -8.76 5.24 1.05
CA CYS A 26 -7.89 4.09 0.77
C CYS A 26 -8.47 2.74 1.22
N TYR A 27 -9.63 2.71 1.86
CA TYR A 27 -10.34 1.48 2.22
C TYR A 27 -11.44 1.11 1.22
N ARG A 28 -11.74 1.98 0.25
CA ARG A 28 -12.78 1.78 -0.75
C ARG A 28 -12.18 1.54 -2.13
N PRO A 29 -12.32 0.33 -2.70
CA PRO A 29 -11.72 -0.02 -3.98
C PRO A 29 -12.26 0.78 -5.17
N GLU A 30 -13.45 1.38 -5.04
CA GLU A 30 -14.07 2.25 -6.05
C GLU A 30 -13.48 3.67 -6.12
N GLU A 31 -12.65 4.07 -5.16
CA GLU A 31 -12.09 5.42 -5.13
C GLU A 31 -10.98 5.63 -6.17
N PRO A 32 -10.79 6.90 -6.64
CA PRO A 32 -9.80 7.23 -7.68
C PRO A 32 -8.38 6.77 -7.36
N ILE A 33 -8.00 6.78 -6.08
CA ILE A 33 -6.68 6.36 -5.63
C ILE A 33 -6.30 4.95 -6.10
N TRP A 34 -7.26 4.02 -6.19
CA TRP A 34 -6.98 2.65 -6.61
C TRP A 34 -6.83 2.51 -8.13
N ARG A 35 -7.46 3.39 -8.93
CA ARG A 35 -7.21 3.47 -10.37
C ARG A 35 -5.81 4.00 -10.62
N LEU A 36 -5.41 5.04 -9.91
CA LEU A 36 -4.05 5.59 -9.97
C LEU A 36 -3.02 4.54 -9.51
N TRP A 37 -3.32 3.82 -8.43
CA TRP A 37 -2.46 2.74 -7.94
C TRP A 37 -2.24 1.67 -9.01
N TYR A 38 -3.31 1.25 -9.67
CA TYR A 38 -3.26 0.23 -10.71
C TYR A 38 -2.44 0.70 -11.92
N LEU A 39 -2.67 1.92 -12.41
CA LEU A 39 -1.90 2.52 -13.50
C LEU A 39 -0.41 2.67 -13.13
N ALA A 40 -0.13 3.08 -11.89
CA ALA A 40 1.23 3.18 -11.36
C ALA A 40 1.93 1.81 -11.28
N ASP A 41 1.21 0.75 -10.86
CA ASP A 41 1.79 -0.61 -10.82
C ASP A 41 2.04 -1.18 -12.21
N MET A 42 1.27 -0.77 -13.22
CA MET A 42 1.51 -1.06 -14.64
C MET A 42 2.72 -0.30 -15.21
N GLY A 43 3.30 0.63 -14.47
CA GLY A 43 4.48 1.39 -14.86
C GLY A 43 4.19 2.65 -15.68
N LEU A 44 2.94 3.12 -15.70
CA LEU A 44 2.60 4.38 -16.35
C LEU A 44 3.07 5.56 -15.49
N THR A 45 3.40 6.67 -16.16
CA THR A 45 3.69 7.95 -15.52
C THR A 45 2.47 8.88 -15.63
N TRP A 46 2.47 9.96 -14.84
CA TRP A 46 1.43 10.99 -14.94
C TRP A 46 1.30 11.57 -16.36
N LYS A 47 2.42 11.62 -17.13
CA LYS A 47 2.43 12.07 -18.52
C LYS A 47 1.72 11.09 -19.46
N ASP A 48 1.89 9.78 -19.21
CA ASP A 48 1.24 8.73 -20.01
C ASP A 48 -0.27 8.73 -19.78
N ILE A 49 -0.71 9.03 -18.55
CA ILE A 49 -2.13 9.09 -18.18
C ILE A 49 -2.82 10.30 -18.82
N GLY A 50 -2.11 11.43 -18.97
CA GLY A 50 -2.59 12.62 -19.67
C GLY A 50 -3.74 13.38 -19.00
N LEU A 51 -3.93 13.20 -17.68
CA LEU A 51 -4.88 14.01 -16.90
C LEU A 51 -4.43 15.47 -16.82
N GLN A 52 -5.41 16.38 -16.74
CA GLN A 52 -5.15 17.82 -16.65
C GLN A 52 -4.41 18.18 -15.36
N GLU A 53 -3.70 19.31 -15.35
CA GLU A 53 -2.90 19.77 -14.22
C GLU A 53 -3.74 19.98 -12.95
N ASP A 54 -4.97 20.46 -13.09
CA ASP A 54 -5.90 20.67 -11.98
C ASP A 54 -6.26 19.38 -11.25
N PHE A 55 -6.31 18.23 -11.94
CA PHE A 55 -6.49 16.93 -11.30
C PHE A 55 -5.34 16.63 -10.33
N TRP A 56 -4.09 16.80 -10.77
CA TRP A 56 -2.92 16.56 -9.94
C TRP A 56 -2.81 17.55 -8.80
N THR A 57 -3.06 18.82 -9.08
CA THR A 57 -3.10 19.88 -8.06
C THR A 57 -4.10 19.56 -6.97
N SER A 58 -5.30 19.06 -7.33
CA SER A 58 -6.33 18.69 -6.36
C SER A 58 -5.90 17.56 -5.40
N ILE A 59 -5.01 16.65 -5.82
CA ILE A 59 -4.42 15.66 -4.91
C ILE A 59 -3.48 16.34 -3.91
N PHE A 60 -2.60 17.23 -4.38
CA PHE A 60 -1.66 17.92 -3.50
C PHE A 60 -2.35 18.90 -2.54
N ASP A 61 -3.50 19.46 -2.90
CA ASP A 61 -4.35 20.30 -2.04
C ASP A 61 -4.94 19.52 -0.85
N LEU A 62 -4.91 18.18 -0.91
CA LEU A 62 -5.28 17.33 0.23
C LEU A 62 -4.15 17.16 1.25
N GLN A 63 -2.98 17.75 1.04
CA GLN A 63 -1.92 17.75 2.08
C GLN A 63 -2.29 18.69 3.23
N VAL A 64 -2.09 18.23 4.46
CA VAL A 64 -2.39 18.99 5.67
C VAL A 64 -1.13 19.72 6.15
N GLY A 65 -1.20 21.06 6.17
CA GLY A 65 -0.28 21.94 6.85
C GLY A 65 1.21 21.56 6.81
N GLU A 66 1.88 21.70 7.94
CA GLU A 66 3.32 21.42 8.07
C GLU A 66 3.63 19.90 8.01
N ASP A 67 2.68 19.07 8.45
CA ASP A 67 2.84 17.61 8.51
C ASP A 67 2.87 16.97 7.10
N ALA A 68 2.37 17.67 6.10
CA ALA A 68 2.31 17.24 4.70
C ALA A 68 1.73 15.82 4.50
N GLY A 69 0.98 15.31 5.47
CA GLY A 69 0.20 14.08 5.34
C GLY A 69 -1.08 14.35 4.53
N PHE A 70 -1.65 13.30 3.91
CA PHE A 70 -2.86 13.43 3.11
C PHE A 70 -4.12 13.17 3.93
N LYS A 71 -5.17 13.96 3.67
CA LYS A 71 -6.51 13.84 4.22
C LYS A 71 -7.47 13.19 3.23
N PHE A 72 -8.56 12.57 3.72
CA PHE A 72 -9.53 11.89 2.86
C PHE A 72 -10.35 12.84 1.98
N SER A 73 -10.62 14.04 2.49
CA SER A 73 -11.40 15.06 1.79
C SER A 73 -10.92 16.47 2.11
N PRO A 74 -11.29 17.48 1.30
CA PRO A 74 -10.96 18.88 1.58
C PRO A 74 -11.43 19.37 2.95
N ASN A 75 -12.52 18.81 3.48
CA ASN A 75 -13.12 19.20 4.74
C ASN A 75 -12.49 18.53 5.98
N ASP A 76 -11.64 17.54 5.78
CA ASP A 76 -10.89 16.92 6.90
C ASP A 76 -9.77 17.82 7.38
N HIS A 77 -9.54 17.81 8.68
CA HIS A 77 -8.48 18.57 9.33
C HIS A 77 -7.29 17.71 9.75
N ARG A 78 -7.38 16.39 9.54
CA ARG A 78 -6.36 15.41 9.96
C ARG A 78 -5.87 14.60 8.78
N SER A 79 -4.60 14.30 8.80
CA SER A 79 -3.99 13.31 7.89
C SER A 79 -4.10 11.91 8.48
N PHE A 80 -4.02 10.91 7.59
CA PHE A 80 -4.00 9.50 7.97
C PHE A 80 -2.76 8.83 7.37
N THR A 81 -2.00 8.13 8.20
CA THR A 81 -0.74 7.49 7.78
C THR A 81 -0.94 6.49 6.65
N CYS A 82 -1.98 5.66 6.71
CA CYS A 82 -2.27 4.68 5.67
C CYS A 82 -2.64 5.33 4.32
N LEU A 83 -3.41 6.43 4.32
CA LEU A 83 -3.71 7.20 3.11
C LEU A 83 -2.46 7.90 2.59
N SER A 84 -1.74 8.59 3.48
CA SER A 84 -0.52 9.34 3.12
C SER A 84 0.51 8.44 2.47
N SER A 85 0.78 7.28 3.07
CA SER A 85 1.76 6.33 2.53
C SER A 85 1.32 5.69 1.21
N ASN A 86 0.03 5.35 1.05
CA ASN A 86 -0.48 4.88 -0.24
C ASN A 86 -0.37 5.96 -1.33
N THR A 87 -0.76 7.20 -1.01
CA THR A 87 -0.67 8.33 -1.95
C THR A 87 0.79 8.61 -2.32
N LEU A 88 1.71 8.58 -1.36
CA LEU A 88 3.14 8.71 -1.62
C LEU A 88 3.67 7.64 -2.57
N TYR A 89 3.32 6.37 -2.32
CA TYR A 89 3.70 5.27 -3.19
C TYR A 89 3.22 5.51 -4.62
N ILE A 90 1.95 5.88 -4.78
CA ILE A 90 1.32 6.11 -6.08
C ILE A 90 1.99 7.28 -6.82
N LEU A 91 2.07 8.45 -6.19
CA LEU A 91 2.62 9.65 -6.83
C LEU A 91 4.11 9.48 -7.18
N PHE A 92 4.88 8.82 -6.30
CA PHE A 92 6.28 8.52 -6.60
C PHE A 92 6.41 7.61 -7.83
N ARG A 93 5.61 6.55 -7.90
CA ARG A 93 5.56 5.62 -9.05
C ARG A 93 5.12 6.31 -10.33
N LEU A 94 4.19 7.25 -10.24
CA LEU A 94 3.73 8.06 -11.37
C LEU A 94 4.75 9.11 -11.85
N GLY A 95 5.89 9.26 -11.17
CA GLY A 95 6.98 10.12 -11.61
C GLY A 95 7.01 11.52 -10.97
N PHE A 96 6.32 11.74 -9.86
CA PHE A 96 6.39 13.00 -9.08
C PHE A 96 7.59 13.05 -8.12
N MET A 97 8.59 12.17 -8.30
CA MET A 97 9.82 12.20 -7.50
C MET A 97 10.48 13.59 -7.55
N GLY A 98 10.89 14.10 -6.39
CA GLY A 98 11.49 15.45 -6.25
C GLY A 98 10.47 16.58 -6.09
N HIS A 99 9.17 16.26 -6.03
CA HIS A 99 8.17 17.26 -5.65
C HIS A 99 8.24 17.54 -4.15
N ALA A 100 8.40 18.82 -3.77
CA ALA A 100 8.65 19.24 -2.39
C ALA A 100 7.58 18.78 -1.39
N GLY A 101 6.33 18.63 -1.84
CA GLY A 101 5.25 18.06 -1.02
C GLY A 101 5.49 16.59 -0.65
N LEU A 102 6.00 15.78 -1.60
CA LEU A 102 6.32 14.38 -1.33
C LEU A 102 7.51 14.26 -0.38
N ASP A 103 8.54 15.04 -0.56
CA ASP A 103 9.72 15.03 0.31
C ASP A 103 9.35 15.35 1.76
N ARG A 104 8.45 16.33 1.97
CA ARG A 104 7.93 16.64 3.31
C ARG A 104 7.13 15.48 3.90
N SER A 105 6.27 14.82 3.09
CA SER A 105 5.48 13.68 3.56
C SER A 105 6.38 12.49 3.93
N TYR A 106 7.43 12.19 3.17
CA TYR A 106 8.41 11.16 3.54
C TYR A 106 9.12 11.51 4.85
N HIS A 107 9.54 12.77 5.02
CA HIS A 107 10.16 13.23 6.25
C HIS A 107 9.21 13.11 7.45
N HIS A 108 7.94 13.46 7.28
CA HIS A 108 6.92 13.28 8.32
C HIS A 108 6.77 11.81 8.74
N LEU A 109 6.73 10.87 7.77
CA LEU A 109 6.67 9.44 8.10
C LEU A 109 7.91 8.96 8.87
N LEU A 110 9.10 9.50 8.59
CA LEU A 110 10.30 9.18 9.37
C LEU A 110 10.21 9.69 10.82
N LEU A 111 9.64 10.88 11.03
CA LEU A 111 9.49 11.48 12.36
C LEU A 111 8.38 10.87 13.22
N THR A 112 7.38 10.24 12.59
CA THR A 112 6.20 9.70 13.27
C THR A 112 6.25 8.19 13.52
N GLN A 113 7.41 7.57 13.35
CA GLN A 113 7.61 6.17 13.70
C GLN A 113 7.43 5.97 15.20
N GLY A 114 6.61 4.99 15.58
CA GLY A 114 6.37 4.63 16.97
C GLY A 114 7.61 4.03 17.65
N SER A 115 7.61 4.02 18.98
CA SER A 115 8.70 3.45 19.78
C SER A 115 8.88 1.94 19.60
N ASP A 116 7.83 1.23 19.14
CA ASP A 116 7.86 -0.18 18.78
C ASP A 116 8.40 -0.43 17.37
N GLY A 117 8.71 0.63 16.61
CA GLY A 117 9.26 0.57 15.26
C GLY A 117 8.24 0.60 14.12
N GLY A 118 6.95 0.59 14.40
CA GLY A 118 5.89 0.69 13.40
C GLY A 118 5.26 2.08 13.30
N TRP A 119 4.07 2.17 12.69
CA TRP A 119 3.31 3.41 12.53
C TRP A 119 1.85 3.24 12.95
N HIS A 120 1.28 4.29 13.53
CA HIS A 120 -0.14 4.37 13.86
C HIS A 120 -0.96 4.85 12.66
N CYS A 121 -2.24 4.45 12.59
CA CYS A 121 -3.13 4.81 11.49
C CYS A 121 -3.42 6.31 11.45
N ASP A 122 -3.69 6.88 12.61
CA ASP A 122 -3.80 8.31 12.81
C ASP A 122 -2.67 8.78 13.74
N ASN A 123 -2.12 9.95 13.45
CA ASN A 123 -1.15 10.62 14.32
C ASN A 123 -1.87 11.17 15.56
N ARG A 124 -2.60 10.29 16.28
CA ARG A 124 -3.26 10.69 17.51
C ARG A 124 -2.20 10.95 18.56
N LEU A 125 -1.85 12.20 18.62
CA LEU A 125 -1.36 12.75 19.86
C LEU A 125 -2.52 12.64 20.88
N ASP A 126 -2.22 12.26 22.10
CA ASP A 126 -3.18 12.38 23.19
C ASP A 126 -3.51 13.87 23.45
N GLU A 127 -4.39 14.15 24.42
CA GLU A 127 -4.77 15.52 24.78
C GLU A 127 -3.57 16.37 25.23
N ASP A 128 -2.46 15.72 25.61
CA ASP A 128 -1.20 16.36 26.03
C ASP A 128 -0.19 16.48 24.87
N GLY A 129 -0.55 16.12 23.65
CA GLY A 129 0.32 16.18 22.48
C GLY A 129 1.39 15.09 22.44
N LYS A 130 1.24 14.00 23.18
CA LYS A 130 2.13 12.84 23.14
C LYS A 130 1.56 11.77 22.22
N LEU A 131 2.41 11.08 21.47
CA LEU A 131 2.04 9.85 20.79
C LEU A 131 1.47 8.88 21.85
N ARG A 132 0.26 8.38 21.59
CA ARG A 132 -0.31 7.36 22.50
C ARG A 132 0.62 6.16 22.52
N ASP A 133 0.91 5.69 23.72
CA ASP A 133 1.67 4.45 23.95
C ASP A 133 0.80 3.22 23.60
N LYS A 134 0.55 3.07 22.30
CA LYS A 134 -0.20 1.97 21.70
C LYS A 134 0.69 1.22 20.74
N GLU A 135 0.43 -0.08 20.61
CA GLU A 135 1.03 -0.89 19.56
C GLU A 135 0.70 -0.29 18.18
N SER A 136 1.67 -0.30 17.28
CA SER A 136 1.52 0.20 15.92
C SER A 136 0.47 -0.56 15.12
N CYS A 137 -0.20 0.13 14.22
CA CYS A 137 -1.14 -0.46 13.28
C CYS A 137 -0.38 -1.25 12.21
N PRO A 138 -0.60 -2.58 12.06
CA PRO A 138 0.14 -3.37 11.08
C PRO A 138 -0.20 -2.97 9.64
N PHE A 139 -1.42 -2.49 9.37
CA PHE A 139 -1.78 -2.03 8.04
C PHE A 139 -1.11 -0.69 7.69
N ALA A 140 -1.09 0.28 8.62
CA ALA A 140 -0.37 1.53 8.41
C ALA A 140 1.13 1.27 8.23
N THR A 141 1.72 0.42 9.08
CA THR A 141 3.14 0.00 8.98
C THR A 141 3.46 -0.62 7.63
N LEU A 142 2.60 -1.53 7.14
CA LEU A 142 2.78 -2.16 5.83
C LEU A 142 2.71 -1.14 4.68
N ASN A 143 1.80 -0.17 4.73
CA ASN A 143 1.68 0.88 3.73
C ASN A 143 2.90 1.83 3.73
N VAL A 144 3.41 2.19 4.91
CA VAL A 144 4.63 3.00 5.03
C VAL A 144 5.83 2.25 4.45
N LEU A 145 5.99 0.99 4.79
CA LEU A 145 7.05 0.14 4.20
C LEU A 145 6.91 0.04 2.68
N GLN A 146 5.69 -0.05 2.15
CA GLN A 146 5.46 -0.01 0.70
C GLN A 146 5.96 1.29 0.08
N ALA A 147 5.65 2.44 0.68
CA ALA A 147 6.14 3.73 0.20
C ALA A 147 7.67 3.83 0.31
N PHE A 148 8.25 3.37 1.41
CA PHE A 148 9.70 3.38 1.61
C PHE A 148 10.45 2.45 0.64
N SER A 149 9.84 1.33 0.24
CA SER A 149 10.47 0.33 -0.63
C SER A 149 10.93 0.86 -1.98
N ILE A 150 10.29 1.90 -2.49
CA ILE A 150 10.57 2.52 -3.78
C ILE A 150 11.41 3.80 -3.67
N HIS A 151 11.55 4.36 -2.46
CA HIS A 151 12.35 5.57 -2.26
C HIS A 151 13.85 5.26 -2.28
N PRO A 152 14.68 5.93 -3.13
CA PRO A 152 16.07 5.55 -3.39
C PRO A 152 16.99 5.60 -2.16
N PHE A 153 16.65 6.41 -1.15
CA PHE A 153 17.45 6.57 0.06
C PHE A 153 16.78 5.98 1.30
N VAL A 154 15.50 6.28 1.55
CA VAL A 154 14.79 5.90 2.77
C VAL A 154 14.75 4.39 2.97
N ARG A 155 14.65 3.60 1.91
CA ARG A 155 14.64 2.13 1.96
C ARG A 155 15.87 1.50 2.62
N TYR A 156 16.98 2.24 2.69
CA TYR A 156 18.25 1.77 3.25
C TYR A 156 18.57 2.35 4.63
N THR A 157 17.65 3.14 5.21
CA THR A 157 17.78 3.62 6.59
C THR A 157 17.40 2.54 7.59
N GLU A 158 17.57 2.81 8.89
CA GLU A 158 17.18 1.87 9.96
C GLU A 158 15.66 1.81 10.18
N HIS A 159 14.89 2.83 9.76
CA HIS A 159 13.45 2.91 9.97
C HIS A 159 12.67 1.69 9.43
N PRO A 160 12.92 1.21 8.20
CA PRO A 160 12.20 0.04 7.69
C PRO A 160 12.40 -1.22 8.53
N LYS A 161 13.54 -1.38 9.19
CA LYS A 161 13.84 -2.55 10.01
C LYS A 161 12.83 -2.71 11.14
N GLY A 162 12.58 -1.65 11.92
CA GLY A 162 11.59 -1.69 12.99
C GLY A 162 10.19 -2.03 12.49
N GLY A 163 9.78 -1.43 11.37
CA GLY A 163 8.48 -1.75 10.75
C GLY A 163 8.37 -3.21 10.29
N VAL A 164 9.43 -3.79 9.73
CA VAL A 164 9.48 -5.21 9.36
C VAL A 164 9.34 -6.09 10.62
N GLU A 165 10.05 -5.77 11.69
CA GLU A 165 9.99 -6.51 12.96
C GLU A 165 8.56 -6.48 13.56
N VAL A 166 7.87 -5.34 13.53
CA VAL A 166 6.46 -5.22 13.95
C VAL A 166 5.56 -6.16 13.15
N LEU A 167 5.73 -6.22 11.82
CA LEU A 167 4.90 -7.08 10.98
C LEU A 167 5.20 -8.56 11.17
N LEU A 168 6.45 -8.94 11.35
CA LEU A 168 6.84 -10.33 11.62
C LEU A 168 6.35 -10.79 13.00
N ASN A 169 6.44 -9.95 14.03
CA ASN A 169 5.84 -10.21 15.33
C ASN A 169 4.30 -10.36 15.23
N HIS A 170 3.63 -9.58 14.39
CA HIS A 170 2.21 -9.74 14.15
C HIS A 170 1.87 -11.12 13.56
N TRP A 171 2.69 -11.62 12.63
CA TRP A 171 2.55 -12.99 12.12
C TRP A 171 2.83 -14.04 13.19
N GLU A 172 3.88 -13.88 13.98
CA GLU A 172 4.25 -14.82 15.04
C GLU A 172 3.12 -14.99 16.03
N ARG A 173 2.46 -13.90 16.43
CA ARG A 173 1.34 -13.86 17.37
C ARG A 173 -0.03 -14.16 16.75
N ARG A 174 -0.09 -14.65 15.49
CA ARG A 174 -1.36 -14.89 14.76
C ARG A 174 -2.32 -15.88 15.42
N GLN A 175 -1.84 -16.73 16.30
CA GLN A 175 -2.68 -17.68 17.05
C GLN A 175 -3.21 -17.10 18.37
N GLU A 176 -2.73 -15.93 18.76
CA GLU A 176 -3.21 -15.20 19.93
C GLU A 176 -4.42 -14.33 19.54
N PRO A 177 -5.23 -13.86 20.52
CA PRO A 177 -6.26 -12.86 20.28
C PRO A 177 -5.65 -11.47 20.06
N TYR A 178 -4.59 -11.39 19.26
CA TYR A 178 -3.79 -10.20 18.99
C TYR A 178 -4.28 -9.46 17.75
N ARG A 179 -4.84 -8.27 17.93
CA ARG A 179 -5.41 -7.44 16.86
C ARG A 179 -5.10 -5.96 17.07
N PRO A 180 -3.85 -5.53 16.88
CA PRO A 180 -3.49 -4.13 17.01
C PRO A 180 -4.30 -3.27 16.02
N ASP A 181 -4.93 -2.20 16.50
CA ASP A 181 -5.86 -1.34 15.75
C ASP A 181 -6.98 -2.11 15.00
N GLY A 182 -7.39 -3.27 15.54
CA GLY A 182 -8.43 -4.11 14.94
C GLY A 182 -7.95 -5.04 13.83
N TRP A 183 -6.70 -4.95 13.39
CA TRP A 183 -6.13 -5.80 12.34
C TRP A 183 -5.63 -7.12 12.90
N GLY A 184 -6.21 -8.22 12.43
CA GLY A 184 -5.81 -9.58 12.80
C GLY A 184 -5.44 -10.41 11.58
N ILE A 185 -4.65 -11.47 11.82
CA ILE A 185 -4.34 -12.46 10.79
C ILE A 185 -5.40 -13.55 10.84
N GLY A 186 -6.40 -13.43 9.98
CA GLY A 186 -7.51 -14.37 9.85
C GLY A 186 -7.71 -14.84 8.40
N SER A 187 -8.85 -15.48 8.12
CA SER A 187 -9.13 -16.04 6.78
C SER A 187 -9.06 -15.02 5.65
N GLN A 188 -9.48 -13.78 5.90
CA GLN A 188 -9.41 -12.72 4.89
C GLN A 188 -7.99 -12.29 4.59
N TRP A 189 -7.11 -12.24 5.61
CA TRP A 189 -5.72 -11.90 5.42
C TRP A 189 -4.99 -12.90 4.52
N HIS A 190 -5.35 -14.18 4.61
CA HIS A 190 -4.75 -15.23 3.79
C HIS A 190 -5.15 -15.20 2.31
N LYS A 191 -6.16 -14.42 1.93
CA LYS A 191 -6.63 -14.38 0.54
C LYS A 191 -5.65 -13.65 -0.39
N LEU A 192 -5.49 -14.20 -1.59
CA LEU A 192 -4.77 -13.56 -2.69
C LEU A 192 -5.73 -12.63 -3.41
N ILE A 193 -5.58 -11.32 -3.19
CA ILE A 193 -6.44 -10.28 -3.74
C ILE A 193 -5.56 -9.18 -4.34
N TYR A 194 -5.92 -8.72 -5.53
CA TYR A 194 -5.23 -7.64 -6.23
C TYR A 194 -6.26 -6.63 -6.76
N PRO A 195 -6.01 -5.32 -6.72
CA PRO A 195 -4.87 -4.61 -6.13
C PRO A 195 -4.84 -4.65 -4.59
N TYR A 196 -3.82 -4.07 -3.97
CA TYR A 196 -3.52 -4.19 -2.54
C TYR A 196 -4.35 -3.27 -1.64
N VAL A 197 -5.68 -3.25 -1.83
CA VAL A 197 -6.59 -2.39 -1.03
C VAL A 197 -6.50 -2.73 0.46
N ASN A 198 -6.49 -4.02 0.79
CA ASN A 198 -6.53 -4.49 2.17
C ASN A 198 -5.19 -5.04 2.67
N TYR A 199 -5.10 -5.18 3.99
CA TYR A 199 -4.05 -5.94 4.65
C TYR A 199 -4.18 -7.43 4.29
N SER A 200 -3.23 -7.96 3.52
CA SER A 200 -3.29 -9.32 2.97
C SER A 200 -1.92 -9.96 2.84
N ILE A 201 -1.89 -11.29 2.75
CA ILE A 201 -0.66 -12.07 2.58
C ILE A 201 0.11 -11.68 1.31
N LEU A 202 -0.59 -11.38 0.22
CA LEU A 202 0.04 -10.99 -1.04
C LEU A 202 0.79 -9.66 -0.90
N LYS A 203 0.11 -8.64 -0.34
CA LYS A 203 0.73 -7.34 -0.05
C LYS A 203 1.89 -7.49 0.93
N PHE A 204 1.69 -8.29 1.99
CA PHE A 204 2.71 -8.54 3.01
C PHE A 204 4.00 -9.11 2.40
N VAL A 205 3.89 -10.17 1.59
CA VAL A 205 5.05 -10.80 0.93
C VAL A 205 5.69 -9.85 -0.08
N ASP A 206 4.90 -9.16 -0.92
CA ASP A 206 5.44 -8.24 -1.92
C ASP A 206 6.24 -7.12 -1.26
N VAL A 207 5.68 -6.47 -0.23
CA VAL A 207 6.35 -5.36 0.47
C VAL A 207 7.58 -5.83 1.22
N LEU A 208 7.49 -6.91 2.02
CA LEU A 208 8.62 -7.38 2.82
C LEU A 208 9.74 -7.95 1.96
N SER A 209 9.44 -8.43 0.75
CA SER A 209 10.47 -8.88 -0.20
C SER A 209 11.47 -7.80 -0.62
N HIS A 210 11.18 -6.53 -0.37
CA HIS A 210 12.11 -5.42 -0.61
C HIS A 210 13.18 -5.27 0.48
N TYR A 211 13.01 -5.93 1.64
CA TYR A 211 13.84 -5.69 2.82
C TYR A 211 14.67 -6.91 3.19
N ARG A 212 16.00 -6.73 3.17
CA ARG A 212 16.95 -7.80 3.45
C ARG A 212 16.75 -8.41 4.86
N VAL A 213 16.34 -7.60 5.83
CA VAL A 213 16.06 -8.07 7.19
C VAL A 213 14.94 -9.12 7.21
N ALA A 214 13.90 -8.97 6.38
CA ALA A 214 12.83 -9.96 6.26
C ALA A 214 13.35 -11.27 5.66
N HIS A 215 14.25 -11.23 4.68
CA HIS A 215 14.76 -12.44 4.02
C HIS A 215 15.52 -13.37 4.97
N GLN A 216 16.01 -12.85 6.09
CA GLN A 216 16.77 -13.61 7.08
C GLN A 216 15.89 -14.16 8.21
N ASP A 217 14.61 -13.78 8.24
CA ASP A 217 13.71 -14.11 9.33
C ASP A 217 12.88 -15.38 9.03
N PRO A 218 12.89 -16.39 9.93
CA PRO A 218 12.11 -17.61 9.75
C PRO A 218 10.60 -17.38 9.61
N CYS A 219 10.05 -16.34 10.27
CA CYS A 219 8.63 -16.01 10.18
C CYS A 219 8.25 -15.57 8.75
N PHE A 220 9.12 -14.81 8.08
CA PHE A 220 8.89 -14.44 6.68
C PHE A 220 8.87 -15.68 5.76
N HIS A 221 9.75 -16.64 5.98
CA HIS A 221 9.76 -17.90 5.21
C HIS A 221 8.49 -18.71 5.45
N GLN A 222 7.95 -18.75 6.67
CA GLN A 222 6.65 -19.39 6.94
C GLN A 222 5.52 -18.72 6.16
N VAL A 223 5.45 -17.37 6.14
CA VAL A 223 4.46 -16.63 5.35
C VAL A 223 4.59 -16.96 3.87
N LEU A 224 5.82 -16.97 3.37
CA LEU A 224 6.13 -17.30 1.98
C LEU A 224 5.66 -18.71 1.61
N GLU A 225 5.91 -19.71 2.48
CA GLU A 225 5.41 -21.08 2.27
C GLU A 225 3.88 -21.14 2.19
N VAL A 226 3.18 -20.42 3.08
CA VAL A 226 1.70 -20.35 3.06
C VAL A 226 1.20 -19.78 1.73
N LEU A 227 1.87 -18.72 1.22
CA LEU A 227 1.53 -18.14 -0.07
C LEU A 227 1.82 -19.12 -1.22
N LEU A 228 3.00 -19.77 -1.24
CA LEU A 228 3.43 -20.65 -2.32
C LEU A 228 2.56 -21.92 -2.44
N ARG A 229 1.98 -22.41 -1.33
CA ARG A 229 1.04 -23.55 -1.36
C ARG A 229 -0.24 -23.28 -2.15
N LYS A 230 -0.50 -22.04 -2.54
CA LYS A 230 -1.66 -21.65 -3.38
C LYS A 230 -1.36 -21.70 -4.87
N GLN A 231 -0.13 -22.02 -5.24
CA GLN A 231 0.30 -22.17 -6.63
C GLN A 231 -0.31 -23.43 -7.25
N ASP A 232 -0.82 -23.31 -8.47
CA ASP A 232 -1.28 -24.46 -9.25
C ASP A 232 -0.10 -25.21 -9.93
N ASP A 233 -0.41 -26.38 -10.55
CA ASP A 233 0.60 -27.21 -11.21
C ASP A 233 1.29 -26.53 -12.41
N LEU A 234 0.74 -25.43 -12.90
CA LEU A 234 1.30 -24.62 -13.97
C LEU A 234 2.08 -23.39 -13.47
N GLY A 235 2.25 -23.28 -12.16
CA GLY A 235 2.99 -22.17 -11.56
C GLY A 235 2.19 -20.88 -11.42
N ARG A 236 0.84 -20.92 -11.55
CA ARG A 236 -0.03 -19.74 -11.49
C ARG A 236 -0.70 -19.64 -10.13
N PHE A 237 -1.14 -18.44 -9.77
CA PHE A 237 -1.82 -18.14 -8.52
C PHE A 237 -3.26 -17.69 -8.79
N PRO A 238 -4.27 -18.19 -8.04
CA PRO A 238 -5.66 -17.82 -8.21
C PRO A 238 -5.94 -16.42 -7.64
N SER A 239 -6.99 -15.77 -8.17
CA SER A 239 -7.67 -14.67 -7.49
C SER A 239 -8.69 -15.25 -6.51
N GLU A 240 -8.48 -15.06 -5.20
CA GLU A 240 -9.38 -15.65 -4.18
C GLU A 240 -10.51 -14.70 -3.75
N ALA A 241 -10.51 -13.47 -4.25
CA ALA A 241 -11.62 -12.53 -4.19
C ALA A 241 -11.39 -11.38 -5.18
N VAL A 242 -12.47 -10.76 -5.63
CA VAL A 242 -12.46 -9.58 -6.51
C VAL A 242 -13.26 -8.46 -5.87
N TYR A 243 -12.69 -7.26 -5.84
CA TYR A 243 -13.38 -6.08 -5.35
C TYR A 243 -14.50 -5.66 -6.30
N GLN A 244 -15.71 -5.41 -5.77
CA GLN A 244 -16.87 -5.00 -6.59
C GLN A 244 -16.59 -3.73 -7.41
N GLY A 245 -15.93 -2.74 -6.83
CA GLY A 245 -15.58 -1.49 -7.51
C GLY A 245 -14.55 -1.61 -8.63
N LEU A 246 -13.95 -2.80 -8.82
CA LEU A 246 -12.97 -3.11 -9.84
C LEU A 246 -13.42 -4.25 -10.76
N GLN A 247 -14.69 -4.64 -10.69
CA GLN A 247 -15.28 -5.60 -11.62
C GLN A 247 -15.25 -5.03 -13.04
N GLY A 248 -14.87 -5.88 -14.00
CA GLY A 248 -14.67 -5.46 -15.39
C GLY A 248 -13.22 -5.12 -15.75
N LEU A 249 -12.35 -4.92 -14.77
CA LEU A 249 -10.91 -4.97 -15.01
C LEU A 249 -10.49 -6.44 -15.15
N ASP A 250 -9.65 -6.74 -16.13
CA ASP A 250 -9.12 -8.11 -16.37
C ASP A 250 -8.11 -8.51 -15.25
N ILE A 251 -8.61 -8.60 -14.01
CA ILE A 251 -7.82 -8.98 -12.83
C ILE A 251 -7.85 -10.50 -12.61
N GLY A 252 -8.74 -11.19 -13.25
CA GLY A 252 -9.09 -12.61 -13.05
C GLY A 252 -10.40 -12.74 -12.25
N GLY A 253 -11.20 -13.75 -12.59
CA GLY A 253 -12.42 -14.13 -11.84
C GLY A 253 -12.07 -14.75 -10.48
N GLU A 254 -13.01 -14.73 -9.54
CA GLU A 254 -12.82 -15.40 -8.24
C GLU A 254 -12.64 -16.93 -8.46
N GLY A 255 -11.56 -17.48 -7.88
CA GLY A 255 -11.14 -18.87 -8.06
C GLY A 255 -10.31 -19.14 -9.33
N GLU A 256 -10.24 -18.20 -10.26
CA GLU A 256 -9.51 -18.37 -11.51
C GLU A 256 -8.03 -17.92 -11.38
N PRO A 257 -7.12 -18.53 -12.16
CA PRO A 257 -5.73 -18.08 -12.19
C PRO A 257 -5.63 -16.61 -12.63
N SER A 258 -4.97 -15.79 -11.80
CA SER A 258 -4.75 -14.37 -12.09
C SER A 258 -3.33 -14.11 -12.55
N ARG A 259 -3.18 -13.53 -13.76
CA ARG A 259 -1.87 -13.10 -14.26
C ARG A 259 -1.25 -11.98 -13.40
N TRP A 260 -2.07 -11.13 -12.81
CA TRP A 260 -1.61 -10.02 -11.96
C TRP A 260 -1.05 -10.51 -10.63
N ILE A 261 -1.77 -11.42 -9.97
CA ILE A 261 -1.30 -12.06 -8.73
C ILE A 261 -0.04 -12.88 -8.99
N THR A 262 -0.04 -13.66 -10.09
CA THR A 262 1.14 -14.44 -10.49
C THR A 262 2.34 -13.53 -10.76
N LEU A 263 2.14 -12.38 -11.44
CA LEU A 263 3.18 -11.40 -11.67
C LEU A 263 3.70 -10.79 -10.36
N ALA A 264 2.79 -10.40 -9.45
CA ALA A 264 3.16 -9.82 -8.15
C ALA A 264 3.99 -10.80 -7.32
N VAL A 265 3.56 -12.07 -7.22
CA VAL A 265 4.32 -13.12 -6.53
C VAL A 265 5.68 -13.34 -7.20
N THR A 266 5.73 -13.44 -8.54
CA THR A 266 6.98 -13.62 -9.26
C THR A 266 7.95 -12.46 -9.04
N ARG A 267 7.46 -11.23 -9.02
CA ARG A 267 8.28 -10.04 -8.69
C ARG A 267 8.85 -10.12 -7.27
N ALA A 268 8.03 -10.54 -6.29
CA ALA A 268 8.47 -10.72 -4.92
C ALA A 268 9.56 -11.80 -4.79
N LEU A 269 9.34 -12.96 -5.41
CA LEU A 269 10.31 -14.07 -5.40
C LEU A 269 11.66 -13.70 -6.01
N LYS A 270 11.66 -12.89 -7.08
CA LYS A 270 12.91 -12.41 -7.71
C LYS A 270 13.76 -11.49 -6.82
N ARG A 271 13.16 -10.86 -5.79
CA ARG A 271 13.90 -10.01 -4.84
C ARG A 271 14.50 -10.80 -3.70
N ILE A 272 13.96 -11.99 -3.43
CA ILE A 272 14.42 -12.86 -2.33
C ILE A 272 15.60 -13.68 -2.87
N PRO A 273 16.80 -13.61 -2.24
CA PRO A 273 17.92 -14.44 -2.63
C PRO A 273 17.54 -15.93 -2.54
N LEU A 274 17.87 -16.68 -3.57
CA LEU A 274 17.78 -18.13 -3.51
C LEU A 274 18.75 -18.65 -2.44
N PRO A 275 18.37 -19.67 -1.66
CA PRO A 275 19.24 -20.28 -0.65
C PRO A 275 20.48 -20.91 -1.28
#